data_72c6d78705d8973f0214a3b84ddc4004
#
_entry.id   72c6d78705d8973f0214a3b84ddc4004
#
_cell.length_a   1.000
_cell.length_b   1.000
_cell.length_c   1.000
_cell.angle_alpha   90.00
_cell.angle_beta   90.00
_cell.angle_gamma   90.00
#
_symmetry.space_group_name_H-M   'P 1'
#
loop_
_entity.id
_entity.type
_entity.pdbx_description
1 polymer ?
#
loop_
_entity_poly.entity_id
_entity_poly.type
_entity_poly.pdbx_seq_one_letter_code
_entity_poly.pdbx_strand_id
1 'polypeptide(L)'
;MASTYLNRNASATATTFTYSVWLKRSNLASDYQYFFSYQSSGGGSNAYGLAFNGSTNKMYYYGTGGTATTSAVFRDPAAWYHVVLSVSSGTGTLYVNNETVKSSIAVDQVTSGEGMTIGAYKYGSTIDYQFDGYMAQAHFTDGYAYTPSTFGSTATNGQWAPIAAPSVTYGTNGFFLKFTNASDLGEDFSGNNNDFTKTGSGDKVPDSPQNVFSTFSDNNKSASMLMKQGGLKAEANGADQAAATTIGITAGKWYFEFYYPAGDNPELGLIPFTKSPANQSSSASTSLAGTAFITNNGGMRTGAWATTDTTGLSSQSSESIIGVAVDANAGKMWFTNGSGTYFNSGNPATGSNPQATFDADWLSQTGGVLPYALVATGAGNYATANFGQDSSFGGAKTAQNNADGNGEGDFYYTPPTGYFALCTNNLSSELTIPIGKGGSYFKP
;
A
#
# COMPACT_ATOMS: atom_id res chain seq x y z
N MET A 1 -10.03 11.95 -7.10
CA MET A 1 -8.62 12.37 -7.27
C MET A 1 -8.30 12.26 -8.74
N ALA A 2 -7.44 13.14 -9.25
CA ALA A 2 -6.94 12.99 -10.62
C ALA A 2 -6.15 11.68 -10.70
N SER A 3 -6.44 10.88 -11.72
CA SER A 3 -5.73 9.64 -12.03
C SER A 3 -4.25 9.93 -12.26
N THR A 4 -3.36 9.19 -11.60
CA THR A 4 -1.92 9.36 -11.80
C THR A 4 -1.40 8.33 -12.78
N TYR A 5 -0.65 8.80 -13.76
CA TYR A 5 0.07 7.95 -14.72
C TYR A 5 1.30 8.69 -15.27
N LEU A 6 2.21 7.92 -15.84
CA LEU A 6 3.38 8.45 -16.55
C LEU A 6 3.25 8.07 -18.02
N ASN A 7 3.62 9.00 -18.92
CA ASN A 7 3.50 8.76 -20.37
C ASN A 7 4.68 9.37 -21.14
N ARG A 8 5.14 8.64 -22.16
CA ARG A 8 6.08 9.08 -23.19
C ARG A 8 5.78 8.41 -24.52
N ASN A 9 6.30 8.92 -25.61
CA ASN A 9 6.26 8.24 -26.90
C ASN A 9 7.53 7.40 -27.11
N ALA A 10 7.38 6.22 -27.72
CA ALA A 10 8.50 5.38 -28.12
C ALA A 10 9.31 6.05 -29.25
N SER A 11 10.63 5.96 -29.19
CA SER A 11 11.53 6.53 -30.20
C SER A 11 11.83 5.56 -31.34
N ALA A 12 11.62 4.26 -31.13
CA ALA A 12 11.87 3.19 -32.10
C ALA A 12 10.83 2.08 -32.00
N THR A 13 10.74 1.22 -32.99
CA THR A 13 9.90 0.01 -32.95
C THR A 13 10.67 -1.11 -32.27
N ALA A 14 10.04 -1.82 -31.32
CA ALA A 14 10.61 -2.96 -30.60
C ALA A 14 9.71 -4.20 -30.69
N THR A 15 10.25 -5.31 -31.20
CA THR A 15 9.60 -6.65 -31.26
C THR A 15 10.22 -7.62 -30.25
N THR A 16 11.39 -7.28 -29.72
CA THR A 16 12.09 -7.98 -28.63
C THR A 16 12.33 -6.98 -27.54
N PHE A 17 11.86 -7.27 -26.33
CA PHE A 17 12.00 -6.35 -25.18
C PHE A 17 11.73 -7.07 -23.85
N THR A 18 12.13 -6.44 -22.76
CA THR A 18 11.70 -6.84 -21.42
C THR A 18 11.09 -5.66 -20.70
N TYR A 19 9.93 -5.87 -20.10
CA TYR A 19 9.36 -4.97 -19.10
C TYR A 19 9.43 -5.64 -17.73
N SER A 20 10.01 -4.97 -16.75
CA SER A 20 10.17 -5.46 -15.37
C SER A 20 9.74 -4.37 -14.40
N VAL A 21 8.91 -4.72 -13.42
CA VAL A 21 8.42 -3.78 -12.41
C VAL A 21 8.08 -4.49 -11.10
N TRP A 22 8.26 -3.80 -9.98
CA TRP A 22 7.73 -4.23 -8.70
C TRP A 22 6.41 -3.50 -8.43
N LEU A 23 5.39 -4.27 -8.01
CA LEU A 23 4.02 -3.78 -7.80
C LEU A 23 3.49 -4.26 -6.45
N LYS A 24 2.84 -3.36 -5.70
CA LYS A 24 2.00 -3.69 -4.55
C LYS A 24 0.60 -3.15 -4.81
N ARG A 25 -0.41 -4.01 -4.80
CA ARG A 25 -1.81 -3.63 -5.02
C ARG A 25 -2.40 -3.10 -3.71
N SER A 26 -3.23 -2.08 -3.78
CA SER A 26 -4.02 -1.62 -2.64
C SER A 26 -5.51 -1.88 -2.78
N ASN A 27 -5.98 -1.96 -4.02
CA ASN A 27 -7.38 -2.11 -4.38
C ASN A 27 -7.56 -3.37 -5.23
N LEU A 28 -8.51 -4.23 -4.84
CA LEU A 28 -8.91 -5.44 -5.56
C LEU A 28 -10.22 -5.24 -6.32
N ALA A 29 -10.45 -4.03 -6.83
CA ALA A 29 -11.68 -3.61 -7.52
C ALA A 29 -12.11 -4.58 -8.62
N SER A 30 -13.38 -4.51 -8.97
CA SER A 30 -13.99 -5.37 -10.01
C SER A 30 -13.58 -4.99 -11.45
N ASP A 31 -12.87 -3.88 -11.63
CA ASP A 31 -12.43 -3.40 -12.94
C ASP A 31 -10.96 -3.77 -13.22
N TYR A 32 -10.50 -3.50 -14.42
CA TYR A 32 -9.11 -3.71 -14.82
C TYR A 32 -8.20 -2.64 -14.18
N GLN A 33 -6.94 -3.00 -13.94
CA GLN A 33 -5.90 -2.11 -13.41
C GLN A 33 -4.63 -2.28 -14.22
N TYR A 34 -4.41 -1.40 -15.21
CA TYR A 34 -3.23 -1.44 -16.05
C TYR A 34 -2.03 -0.80 -15.35
N PHE A 35 -0.96 -1.55 -15.24
CA PHE A 35 0.32 -1.03 -14.74
C PHE A 35 1.34 -0.74 -15.84
N PHE A 36 1.12 -1.28 -17.05
CA PHE A 36 1.85 -0.94 -18.25
C PHE A 36 0.95 -1.06 -19.48
N SER A 37 0.89 -0.02 -20.30
CA SER A 37 0.23 -0.07 -21.61
C SER A 37 1.05 0.65 -22.66
N TYR A 38 0.85 0.27 -23.91
CA TYR A 38 1.47 0.92 -25.06
C TYR A 38 0.58 0.78 -26.30
N GLN A 39 0.81 1.64 -27.28
CA GLN A 39 0.09 1.62 -28.53
C GLN A 39 0.94 0.97 -29.63
N SER A 40 0.28 0.33 -30.60
CA SER A 40 0.92 -0.20 -31.81
C SER A 40 0.35 0.52 -33.04
N SER A 41 1.16 0.65 -34.08
CA SER A 41 0.76 1.35 -35.32
C SER A 41 -0.40 0.65 -36.02
N GLY A 42 -1.29 1.46 -36.55
CA GLY A 42 -2.38 0.96 -37.38
C GLY A 42 -3.70 1.67 -37.16
N GLY A 43 -3.75 2.76 -36.40
CA GLY A 43 -4.98 3.55 -36.17
C GLY A 43 -6.11 2.76 -35.53
N GLY A 44 -5.81 1.60 -34.97
CA GLY A 44 -6.74 0.78 -34.22
C GLY A 44 -7.05 1.38 -32.85
N SER A 45 -8.27 1.17 -32.37
CA SER A 45 -8.82 1.77 -31.17
C SER A 45 -8.31 1.14 -29.87
N ASN A 46 -7.07 0.60 -29.82
CA ASN A 46 -6.61 -0.16 -28.66
C ASN A 46 -5.18 0.16 -28.24
N ALA A 47 -4.97 0.25 -26.94
CA ALA A 47 -3.68 0.07 -26.33
C ALA A 47 -3.53 -1.41 -25.90
N TYR A 48 -2.31 -1.90 -25.89
CA TYR A 48 -1.93 -3.24 -25.45
C TYR A 48 -1.21 -3.14 -24.11
N GLY A 49 -1.15 -4.23 -23.37
CA GLY A 49 -0.36 -4.20 -22.14
C GLY A 49 -0.76 -5.19 -21.06
N LEU A 50 -0.20 -4.93 -19.89
CA LEU A 50 -0.32 -5.77 -18.70
C LEU A 50 -1.24 -5.12 -17.67
N ALA A 51 -2.17 -5.91 -17.12
CA ALA A 51 -3.08 -5.48 -16.09
C ALA A 51 -3.45 -6.60 -15.12
N PHE A 52 -4.01 -6.21 -13.97
CA PHE A 52 -4.82 -7.08 -13.14
C PHE A 52 -6.28 -7.00 -13.59
N ASN A 53 -6.94 -8.13 -13.66
CA ASN A 53 -8.39 -8.22 -13.81
C ASN A 53 -8.99 -8.23 -12.40
N GLY A 54 -9.69 -7.18 -12.00
CA GLY A 54 -10.21 -7.03 -10.65
C GLY A 54 -11.27 -8.07 -10.29
N SER A 55 -12.09 -8.53 -11.25
CA SER A 55 -13.12 -9.56 -11.00
C SER A 55 -12.52 -10.92 -10.67
N THR A 56 -11.36 -11.29 -11.26
CA THR A 56 -10.72 -12.59 -11.09
C THR A 56 -9.44 -12.52 -10.27
N ASN A 57 -8.89 -11.32 -10.05
CA ASN A 57 -7.59 -11.06 -9.45
C ASN A 57 -6.43 -11.80 -10.14
N LYS A 58 -6.61 -12.12 -11.42
CA LYS A 58 -5.57 -12.69 -12.29
C LYS A 58 -4.83 -11.57 -13.02
N MET A 59 -3.60 -11.85 -13.40
CA MET A 59 -2.85 -10.98 -14.30
C MET A 59 -3.12 -11.39 -15.75
N TYR A 60 -3.10 -10.43 -16.66
CA TYR A 60 -3.26 -10.73 -18.09
C TYR A 60 -2.47 -9.74 -18.94
N TYR A 61 -2.13 -10.19 -20.12
CA TYR A 61 -1.70 -9.36 -21.23
C TYR A 61 -2.86 -9.25 -22.25
N TYR A 62 -3.16 -8.03 -22.66
CA TYR A 62 -4.09 -7.73 -23.74
C TYR A 62 -3.32 -7.32 -24.99
N GLY A 63 -3.61 -7.95 -26.13
CA GLY A 63 -2.98 -7.69 -27.43
C GLY A 63 -3.88 -8.05 -28.59
N THR A 64 -3.40 -7.86 -29.85
CA THR A 64 -4.15 -8.22 -31.08
C THR A 64 -4.44 -9.71 -31.18
N GLY A 65 -3.59 -10.56 -30.59
CA GLY A 65 -3.83 -12.00 -30.47
C GLY A 65 -4.88 -12.38 -29.42
N GLY A 66 -5.56 -11.41 -28.81
CA GLY A 66 -6.52 -11.60 -27.73
C GLY A 66 -5.91 -11.48 -26.34
N THR A 67 -6.59 -12.04 -25.33
CA THR A 67 -6.20 -11.92 -23.93
C THR A 67 -5.48 -13.18 -23.45
N ALA A 68 -4.22 -13.03 -23.03
CA ALA A 68 -3.46 -14.09 -22.37
C ALA A 68 -3.55 -13.92 -20.84
N THR A 69 -4.28 -14.80 -20.14
CA THR A 69 -4.56 -14.70 -18.70
C THR A 69 -3.78 -15.76 -17.93
N THR A 70 -3.28 -15.41 -16.74
CA THR A 70 -2.63 -16.33 -15.82
C THR A 70 -3.63 -17.30 -15.18
N SER A 71 -3.17 -18.49 -14.78
CA SER A 71 -3.95 -19.36 -13.87
C SER A 71 -3.86 -18.89 -12.43
N ALA A 72 -2.72 -18.35 -12.02
CA ALA A 72 -2.48 -17.81 -10.69
C ALA A 72 -3.31 -16.55 -10.41
N VAL A 73 -3.62 -16.35 -9.13
CA VAL A 73 -4.41 -15.23 -8.57
C VAL A 73 -3.50 -14.38 -7.68
N PHE A 74 -3.60 -13.05 -7.81
CA PHE A 74 -2.74 -12.05 -7.14
C PHE A 74 -3.62 -11.08 -6.33
N ARG A 75 -4.00 -11.45 -5.13
CA ARG A 75 -4.96 -10.73 -4.28
C ARG A 75 -4.45 -10.37 -2.88
N ASP A 76 -3.15 -10.42 -2.66
CA ASP A 76 -2.56 -9.99 -1.40
C ASP A 76 -2.17 -8.51 -1.48
N PRO A 77 -2.86 -7.59 -0.77
CA PRO A 77 -2.53 -6.17 -0.77
C PRO A 77 -1.32 -5.82 0.10
N ALA A 78 -0.78 -6.78 0.87
CA ALA A 78 0.46 -6.61 1.62
C ALA A 78 1.70 -6.99 0.81
N ALA A 79 1.54 -7.81 -0.24
CA ALA A 79 2.65 -8.36 -1.00
C ALA A 79 3.12 -7.44 -2.13
N TRP A 80 4.43 -7.32 -2.27
CA TRP A 80 5.06 -6.84 -3.49
C TRP A 80 5.25 -7.99 -4.48
N TYR A 81 4.85 -7.77 -5.73
CA TYR A 81 4.99 -8.69 -6.85
C TYR A 81 6.04 -8.15 -7.81
N HIS A 82 7.11 -8.90 -8.06
CA HIS A 82 8.03 -8.63 -9.16
C HIS A 82 7.45 -9.21 -10.45
N VAL A 83 7.01 -8.37 -11.36
CA VAL A 83 6.41 -8.76 -12.63
C VAL A 83 7.41 -8.54 -13.75
N VAL A 84 7.66 -9.57 -14.55
CA VAL A 84 8.53 -9.49 -15.73
C VAL A 84 7.82 -10.07 -16.95
N LEU A 85 7.66 -9.25 -17.98
CA LEU A 85 7.28 -9.70 -19.32
C LEU A 85 8.54 -9.71 -20.20
N SER A 86 9.02 -10.89 -20.53
CA SER A 86 10.16 -11.10 -21.43
C SER A 86 9.65 -11.48 -22.80
N VAL A 87 10.00 -10.72 -23.83
CA VAL A 87 9.50 -10.88 -25.20
C VAL A 87 10.66 -11.09 -26.16
N SER A 88 10.60 -12.17 -26.91
CA SER A 88 11.54 -12.46 -28.00
C SER A 88 10.78 -12.59 -29.31
N SER A 89 11.05 -11.70 -30.27
CA SER A 89 10.42 -11.70 -31.59
C SER A 89 8.89 -11.88 -31.54
N GLY A 90 8.20 -11.10 -30.69
CA GLY A 90 6.74 -11.12 -30.55
C GLY A 90 6.18 -12.26 -29.70
N THR A 91 7.02 -13.15 -29.16
CA THR A 91 6.56 -14.21 -28.25
C THR A 91 7.01 -13.92 -26.83
N GLY A 92 6.05 -13.79 -25.89
CA GLY A 92 6.27 -13.40 -24.52
C GLY A 92 6.15 -14.54 -23.52
N THR A 93 6.89 -14.39 -22.42
CA THR A 93 6.72 -15.16 -21.18
C THR A 93 6.55 -14.17 -20.04
N LEU A 94 5.50 -14.38 -19.24
CA LEU A 94 5.20 -13.59 -18.05
C LEU A 94 5.64 -14.35 -16.80
N TYR A 95 6.40 -13.66 -15.97
CA TYR A 95 6.90 -14.16 -14.69
C TYR A 95 6.37 -13.29 -13.54
N VAL A 96 6.18 -13.93 -12.38
CA VAL A 96 5.94 -13.23 -11.11
C VAL A 96 6.85 -13.84 -10.04
N ASN A 97 7.62 -13.01 -9.34
CA ASN A 97 8.55 -13.43 -8.29
C ASN A 97 9.47 -14.57 -8.73
N ASN A 98 10.04 -14.47 -9.93
CA ASN A 98 10.93 -15.44 -10.58
C ASN A 98 10.24 -16.74 -11.07
N GLU A 99 8.93 -16.90 -10.91
CA GLU A 99 8.19 -18.07 -11.37
C GLU A 99 7.44 -17.77 -12.67
N THR A 100 7.46 -18.71 -13.63
CA THR A 100 6.69 -18.58 -14.88
C THR A 100 5.20 -18.74 -14.59
N VAL A 101 4.41 -17.70 -14.84
CA VAL A 101 2.95 -17.71 -14.63
C VAL A 101 2.15 -17.82 -15.94
N LYS A 102 2.76 -17.46 -17.07
CA LYS A 102 2.18 -17.63 -18.41
C LYS A 102 3.27 -17.59 -19.48
N SER A 103 3.25 -18.53 -20.42
CA SER A 103 4.17 -18.60 -21.56
C SER A 103 3.42 -18.56 -22.89
N SER A 104 4.18 -18.44 -23.99
CA SER A 104 3.66 -18.45 -25.37
C SER A 104 2.60 -17.37 -25.61
N ILE A 105 2.82 -16.18 -25.07
CA ILE A 105 1.95 -15.02 -25.24
C ILE A 105 2.29 -14.39 -26.60
N ALA A 106 1.30 -14.21 -27.48
CA ALA A 106 1.46 -13.37 -28.65
C ALA A 106 1.48 -11.91 -28.20
N VAL A 107 2.64 -11.26 -28.30
CA VAL A 107 2.88 -9.90 -27.80
C VAL A 107 3.08 -8.97 -28.98
N ASP A 108 2.32 -7.87 -29.00
CA ASP A 108 2.42 -6.84 -30.03
C ASP A 108 3.72 -6.05 -29.87
N GLN A 109 4.23 -5.54 -30.98
CA GLN A 109 5.39 -4.67 -30.96
C GLN A 109 5.06 -3.32 -30.33
N VAL A 110 6.04 -2.72 -29.64
CA VAL A 110 6.04 -1.30 -29.35
C VAL A 110 6.37 -0.56 -30.64
N THR A 111 5.58 0.44 -31.01
CA THR A 111 5.76 1.16 -32.30
C THR A 111 6.36 2.54 -32.09
N SER A 112 7.32 2.91 -32.93
CA SER A 112 7.92 4.25 -32.95
C SER A 112 6.86 5.35 -33.08
N GLY A 113 6.94 6.40 -32.28
CA GLY A 113 6.00 7.51 -32.26
C GLY A 113 4.75 7.28 -31.40
N GLU A 114 4.47 6.04 -31.01
CA GLU A 114 3.28 5.69 -30.25
C GLU A 114 3.52 5.76 -28.73
N GLY A 115 2.44 5.95 -27.95
CA GLY A 115 2.51 6.14 -26.51
C GLY A 115 2.87 4.89 -25.73
N MET A 116 3.74 5.05 -24.73
CA MET A 116 4.00 4.09 -23.65
C MET A 116 3.52 4.71 -22.35
N THR A 117 2.75 3.97 -21.55
CA THR A 117 2.11 4.49 -20.33
C THR A 117 2.33 3.55 -19.16
N ILE A 118 2.71 4.10 -18.02
CA ILE A 118 2.85 3.41 -16.73
C ILE A 118 1.69 3.83 -15.83
N GLY A 119 0.99 2.86 -15.21
CA GLY A 119 -0.05 3.09 -14.22
C GLY A 119 -1.45 3.34 -14.77
N ALA A 120 -1.68 3.22 -16.09
CA ALA A 120 -3.00 3.33 -16.69
C ALA A 120 -3.08 2.63 -18.05
N TYR A 121 -4.30 2.36 -18.50
CA TYR A 121 -4.63 2.14 -19.91
C TYR A 121 -4.75 3.51 -20.58
N LYS A 122 -4.00 3.74 -21.64
CA LYS A 122 -4.08 4.99 -22.40
C LYS A 122 -4.23 4.71 -23.87
N TYR A 123 -5.31 5.22 -24.46
CA TYR A 123 -5.57 5.17 -25.88
C TYR A 123 -6.03 6.54 -26.39
N GLY A 124 -5.26 7.16 -27.26
CA GLY A 124 -5.51 8.54 -27.70
C GLY A 124 -5.57 9.50 -26.49
N SER A 125 -6.70 10.18 -26.33
CA SER A 125 -7.00 11.02 -25.17
C SER A 125 -7.71 10.26 -24.02
N THR A 126 -8.13 9.02 -24.24
CA THR A 126 -8.83 8.22 -23.22
C THR A 126 -7.83 7.65 -22.24
N ILE A 127 -8.11 7.85 -20.95
CA ILE A 127 -7.35 7.30 -19.82
C ILE A 127 -8.33 6.53 -18.96
N ASP A 128 -8.13 5.21 -18.87
CA ASP A 128 -9.00 4.31 -18.10
C ASP A 128 -8.17 3.31 -17.29
N TYR A 129 -8.83 2.55 -16.43
CA TYR A 129 -8.29 1.37 -15.75
C TYR A 129 -6.97 1.64 -15.02
N GLN A 130 -6.90 2.75 -14.28
CA GLN A 130 -5.72 3.13 -13.55
C GLN A 130 -5.35 2.09 -12.49
N PHE A 131 -4.06 1.87 -12.32
CA PHE A 131 -3.53 1.08 -11.23
C PHE A 131 -3.60 1.88 -9.93
N ASP A 132 -4.18 1.27 -8.88
CA ASP A 132 -4.17 1.82 -7.52
C ASP A 132 -3.28 0.92 -6.64
N GLY A 133 -2.15 1.48 -6.20
CA GLY A 133 -1.11 0.78 -5.47
C GLY A 133 0.23 1.47 -5.57
N TYR A 134 1.29 0.70 -5.38
CA TYR A 134 2.66 1.18 -5.36
C TYR A 134 3.48 0.53 -6.48
N MET A 135 4.44 1.26 -7.00
CA MET A 135 5.38 0.79 -8.01
C MET A 135 6.81 1.12 -7.60
N ALA A 136 7.72 0.20 -7.89
CA ALA A 136 9.15 0.42 -7.68
C ALA A 136 9.94 -0.18 -8.85
N GLN A 137 11.04 0.46 -9.21
CA GLN A 137 12.02 -0.04 -10.18
C GLN A 137 11.38 -0.57 -11.47
N ALA A 138 10.75 0.32 -12.25
CA ALA A 138 10.23 -0.04 -13.58
C ALA A 138 11.35 0.05 -14.63
N HIS A 139 11.64 -1.07 -15.28
CA HIS A 139 12.62 -1.18 -16.35
C HIS A 139 11.94 -1.56 -17.67
N PHE A 140 12.42 -1.01 -18.76
CA PHE A 140 12.17 -1.48 -20.10
C PHE A 140 13.49 -1.61 -20.85
N THR A 141 13.74 -2.77 -21.46
CA THR A 141 14.93 -2.98 -22.29
C THR A 141 14.49 -3.25 -23.72
N ASP A 142 14.98 -2.46 -24.66
CA ASP A 142 14.66 -2.56 -26.09
C ASP A 142 15.73 -3.42 -26.77
N GLY A 143 15.29 -4.44 -27.49
CA GLY A 143 16.15 -5.39 -28.21
C GLY A 143 16.62 -6.59 -27.37
N TYR A 144 16.26 -6.70 -26.10
CA TYR A 144 16.75 -7.74 -25.20
C TYR A 144 15.62 -8.42 -24.42
N ALA A 145 15.61 -9.75 -24.42
CA ALA A 145 14.69 -10.60 -23.67
C ALA A 145 15.39 -11.17 -22.43
N TYR A 146 15.37 -10.44 -21.33
CA TYR A 146 15.96 -10.83 -20.05
C TYR A 146 15.01 -11.67 -19.21
N THR A 147 15.57 -12.47 -18.29
CA THR A 147 14.83 -13.23 -17.28
C THR A 147 14.70 -12.43 -15.97
N PRO A 148 13.80 -12.82 -15.04
CA PRO A 148 13.64 -12.11 -13.77
C PRO A 148 14.90 -11.99 -12.92
N SER A 149 15.82 -12.98 -12.98
CA SER A 149 17.07 -12.98 -12.24
C SER A 149 18.04 -11.84 -12.64
N THR A 150 17.77 -11.16 -13.76
CA THR A 150 18.47 -9.94 -14.13
C THR A 150 18.10 -8.75 -13.22
N PHE A 151 16.86 -8.69 -12.74
CA PHE A 151 16.29 -7.55 -12.00
C PHE A 151 16.05 -7.85 -10.52
N GLY A 152 16.05 -9.12 -10.13
CA GLY A 152 15.82 -9.56 -8.76
C GLY A 152 16.77 -10.70 -8.37
N SER A 153 16.95 -10.86 -7.06
CA SER A 153 17.73 -11.94 -6.47
C SER A 153 17.14 -12.40 -5.16
N THR A 154 17.45 -13.63 -4.75
CA THR A 154 17.05 -14.12 -3.44
C THR A 154 17.99 -13.54 -2.37
N ALA A 155 17.44 -12.79 -1.44
CA ALA A 155 18.13 -12.25 -0.28
C ALA A 155 18.52 -13.37 0.72
N THR A 156 19.37 -13.05 1.70
CA THR A 156 19.82 -14.02 2.71
C THR A 156 18.73 -14.60 3.59
N ASN A 157 17.61 -13.87 3.75
CA ASN A 157 16.42 -14.32 4.45
C ASN A 157 15.47 -15.19 3.60
N GLY A 158 15.88 -15.50 2.34
CA GLY A 158 15.08 -16.28 1.38
C GLY A 158 14.05 -15.46 0.60
N GLN A 159 13.92 -14.16 0.86
CA GLN A 159 12.98 -13.29 0.15
C GLN A 159 13.50 -12.94 -1.25
N TRP A 160 12.62 -12.96 -2.25
CA TRP A 160 12.90 -12.38 -3.56
C TRP A 160 12.90 -10.86 -3.47
N ALA A 161 14.00 -10.22 -3.82
CA ALA A 161 14.24 -8.79 -3.63
C ALA A 161 14.83 -8.13 -4.89
N PRO A 162 14.61 -6.83 -5.10
CA PRO A 162 15.15 -6.11 -6.25
C PRO A 162 16.68 -5.98 -6.21
N ILE A 163 17.30 -6.06 -7.39
CA ILE A 163 18.68 -5.66 -7.60
C ILE A 163 18.71 -4.15 -7.84
N ALA A 164 19.45 -3.41 -7.02
CA ALA A 164 19.47 -1.95 -7.07
C ALA A 164 20.06 -1.38 -8.38
N ALA A 165 20.99 -2.11 -8.99
CA ALA A 165 21.67 -1.73 -10.23
C ALA A 165 21.82 -2.97 -11.12
N PRO A 166 20.78 -3.40 -11.84
CA PRO A 166 20.85 -4.54 -12.72
C PRO A 166 21.80 -4.27 -13.90
N SER A 167 22.58 -5.28 -14.30
CA SER A 167 23.48 -5.19 -15.44
C SER A 167 22.72 -5.50 -16.73
N VAL A 168 22.21 -4.47 -17.38
CA VAL A 168 21.39 -4.57 -18.61
C VAL A 168 21.83 -3.58 -19.67
N THR A 169 21.55 -3.93 -20.94
CA THR A 169 21.58 -2.97 -22.06
C THR A 169 20.16 -2.50 -22.29
N TYR A 170 19.92 -1.20 -22.19
CA TYR A 170 18.57 -0.65 -22.29
C TYR A 170 18.06 -0.53 -23.74
N GLY A 171 18.95 -0.29 -24.72
CA GLY A 171 18.56 -0.06 -26.11
C GLY A 171 17.87 1.31 -26.30
N THR A 172 17.30 1.57 -27.48
CA THR A 172 16.82 2.91 -27.87
C THR A 172 15.61 3.38 -27.04
N ASN A 173 14.62 2.53 -26.82
CA ASN A 173 13.42 2.86 -26.02
C ASN A 173 13.60 2.57 -24.53
N GLY A 174 14.73 1.97 -24.14
CA GLY A 174 14.94 1.49 -22.78
C GLY A 174 14.94 2.60 -21.76
N PHE A 175 14.38 2.32 -20.59
CA PHE A 175 14.32 3.23 -19.46
C PHE A 175 14.46 2.48 -18.12
N PHE A 176 14.81 3.23 -17.09
CA PHE A 176 14.82 2.81 -15.70
C PHE A 176 14.20 3.88 -14.80
N LEU A 177 12.95 3.70 -14.41
CA LEU A 177 12.27 4.60 -13.49
C LEU A 177 12.46 4.08 -12.06
N LYS A 178 13.26 4.79 -11.27
CA LYS A 178 13.52 4.47 -9.86
C LYS A 178 12.42 4.96 -8.93
N PHE A 179 11.66 5.98 -9.35
CA PHE A 179 10.67 6.72 -8.54
C PHE A 179 11.28 7.34 -7.26
N THR A 180 12.56 7.68 -7.28
CA THR A 180 13.29 8.24 -6.13
C THR A 180 13.33 9.76 -6.10
N ASN A 181 13.11 10.41 -7.24
CA ASN A 181 13.04 11.85 -7.34
C ASN A 181 11.60 12.33 -7.13
N ALA A 182 11.30 12.94 -5.96
CA ALA A 182 9.97 13.43 -5.65
C ALA A 182 9.49 14.57 -6.60
N SER A 183 10.43 15.33 -7.17
CA SER A 183 10.13 16.41 -8.10
C SER A 183 9.83 15.90 -9.52
N ASP A 184 10.35 14.72 -9.87
CA ASP A 184 10.17 14.08 -11.17
C ASP A 184 10.15 12.56 -11.05
N LEU A 185 8.96 11.99 -10.84
CA LEU A 185 8.79 10.53 -10.78
C LEU A 185 9.00 9.84 -12.14
N GLY A 186 9.02 10.62 -13.23
CA GLY A 186 9.24 10.12 -14.59
C GLY A 186 10.71 10.11 -15.02
N GLU A 187 11.64 10.51 -14.15
CA GLU A 187 13.08 10.59 -14.47
C GLU A 187 13.65 9.21 -14.84
N ASP A 188 14.32 9.15 -15.99
CA ASP A 188 14.97 7.93 -16.51
C ASP A 188 16.43 7.83 -16.06
N PHE A 189 16.73 6.81 -15.30
CA PHE A 189 18.09 6.48 -14.82
C PHE A 189 18.84 5.46 -15.68
N SER A 190 18.33 5.13 -16.87
CA SER A 190 19.02 4.20 -17.79
C SER A 190 20.23 4.82 -18.50
N GLY A 191 20.27 6.15 -18.55
CA GLY A 191 21.25 6.93 -19.33
C GLY A 191 20.79 7.29 -20.73
N ASN A 192 19.56 6.90 -21.14
CA ASN A 192 19.00 7.23 -22.45
C ASN A 192 18.23 8.56 -22.48
N ASN A 193 17.95 9.16 -21.32
CA ASN A 193 17.08 10.34 -21.16
C ASN A 193 15.66 10.11 -21.74
N ASN A 194 15.14 8.92 -21.52
CA ASN A 194 13.79 8.53 -21.93
C ASN A 194 12.77 8.85 -20.82
N ASP A 195 12.79 10.10 -20.35
CA ASP A 195 11.92 10.59 -19.29
C ASP A 195 10.45 10.48 -19.64
N PHE A 196 9.63 10.25 -18.62
CA PHE A 196 8.17 10.20 -18.69
C PHE A 196 7.56 11.46 -18.10
N THR A 197 6.53 11.97 -18.73
CA THR A 197 5.74 13.06 -18.17
C THR A 197 4.71 12.51 -17.18
N LYS A 198 4.72 13.01 -15.94
CA LYS A 198 3.72 12.70 -14.92
C LYS A 198 2.44 13.50 -15.14
N THR A 199 1.30 12.83 -15.04
CA THR A 199 -0.03 13.44 -14.92
C THR A 199 -0.67 12.95 -13.62
N GLY A 200 -1.33 13.84 -12.89
CA GLY A 200 -1.97 13.52 -11.61
C GLY A 200 -1.10 13.80 -10.39
N SER A 201 -1.59 13.37 -9.22
CA SER A 201 -1.07 13.74 -7.89
C SER A 201 -0.29 12.64 -7.17
N GLY A 202 0.13 11.58 -7.87
CA GLY A 202 0.96 10.53 -7.27
C GLY A 202 2.28 11.07 -6.74
N ASP A 203 2.72 10.57 -5.60
CA ASP A 203 3.91 11.01 -4.91
C ASP A 203 4.89 9.86 -4.64
N LYS A 204 6.14 10.25 -4.34
CA LYS A 204 7.14 9.35 -3.79
C LYS A 204 6.78 9.03 -2.34
N VAL A 205 6.82 7.75 -2.00
CA VAL A 205 6.60 7.24 -0.62
C VAL A 205 7.71 6.27 -0.23
N PRO A 206 7.97 6.04 1.08
CA PRO A 206 9.02 5.12 1.53
C PRO A 206 8.67 3.64 1.37
N ASP A 207 7.40 3.28 1.14
CA ASP A 207 6.97 1.87 0.93
C ASP A 207 7.70 1.25 -0.27
N SER A 208 8.35 0.12 -0.05
CA SER A 208 9.21 -0.53 -1.05
C SER A 208 9.21 -2.05 -0.88
N PRO A 209 9.68 -2.81 -1.88
CA PRO A 209 9.82 -4.26 -1.75
C PRO A 209 10.71 -4.71 -0.58
N GLN A 210 11.66 -3.87 -0.14
CA GLN A 210 12.54 -4.14 0.98
C GLN A 210 11.97 -3.69 2.32
N ASN A 211 11.06 -2.70 2.32
CA ASN A 211 10.44 -2.19 3.54
C ASN A 211 8.96 -1.91 3.29
N VAL A 212 8.12 -2.85 3.68
CA VAL A 212 6.67 -2.81 3.46
C VAL A 212 6.00 -2.13 4.65
N PHE A 213 5.29 -1.05 4.39
CA PHE A 213 4.48 -0.36 5.39
C PHE A 213 3.06 -0.91 5.45
N SER A 214 2.42 -0.78 6.61
CA SER A 214 1.01 -1.12 6.78
C SER A 214 0.11 -0.25 5.91
N THR A 215 -1.00 -0.81 5.44
CA THR A 215 -2.07 -0.10 4.72
C THR A 215 -3.40 -0.68 5.15
N PHE A 216 -4.53 -0.01 4.91
CA PHE A 216 -5.82 -0.68 4.99
C PHE A 216 -5.89 -1.82 3.97
N SER A 217 -6.49 -2.92 4.38
CA SER A 217 -6.56 -4.16 3.58
C SER A 217 -7.90 -4.30 2.87
N ASP A 218 -7.85 -4.41 1.55
CA ASP A 218 -9.06 -4.70 0.75
C ASP A 218 -9.63 -6.11 1.01
N ASN A 219 -8.86 -7.00 1.63
CA ASN A 219 -9.32 -8.31 2.09
C ASN A 219 -9.91 -8.31 3.51
N ASN A 220 -9.74 -7.21 4.27
CA ASN A 220 -10.17 -7.12 5.67
C ASN A 220 -10.99 -5.85 5.92
N LYS A 221 -12.13 -5.77 5.28
CA LYS A 221 -13.03 -4.60 5.27
C LYS A 221 -14.49 -5.00 5.11
N SER A 222 -15.39 -4.04 5.34
CA SER A 222 -16.79 -4.15 4.92
C SER A 222 -16.89 -4.24 3.40
N ALA A 223 -17.82 -5.05 2.90
CA ALA A 223 -17.91 -5.43 1.47
C ALA A 223 -17.95 -4.24 0.51
N SER A 224 -18.68 -3.17 0.89
CA SER A 224 -18.85 -1.99 0.03
C SER A 224 -17.83 -0.88 0.28
N MET A 225 -16.91 -1.03 1.25
CA MET A 225 -15.89 -0.03 1.51
C MET A 225 -14.85 0.00 0.39
N LEU A 226 -14.44 1.18 -0.02
CA LEU A 226 -13.50 1.38 -1.12
C LEU A 226 -12.12 1.74 -0.58
N MET A 227 -11.09 1.01 -1.01
CA MET A 227 -9.70 1.37 -0.75
C MET A 227 -9.21 2.31 -1.84
N LYS A 228 -8.55 3.41 -1.44
CA LYS A 228 -8.02 4.44 -2.33
C LYS A 228 -6.65 4.93 -1.82
N GLN A 229 -5.93 5.68 -2.64
CA GLN A 229 -4.64 6.29 -2.27
C GLN A 229 -3.63 5.26 -1.78
N GLY A 230 -3.40 4.19 -2.54
CA GLY A 230 -2.46 3.16 -2.11
C GLY A 230 -2.92 2.37 -0.86
N GLY A 231 -4.23 2.34 -0.55
CA GLY A 231 -4.76 1.70 0.65
C GLY A 231 -4.64 2.55 1.92
N LEU A 232 -4.28 3.83 1.80
CA LEU A 232 -4.22 4.74 2.95
C LEU A 232 -5.58 5.39 3.24
N LYS A 233 -6.47 5.46 2.25
CA LYS A 233 -7.82 6.01 2.41
C LYS A 233 -8.86 4.90 2.32
N ALA A 234 -9.66 4.75 3.38
CA ALA A 234 -10.83 3.89 3.45
C ALA A 234 -12.10 4.75 3.32
N GLU A 235 -12.80 4.64 2.20
CA GLU A 235 -14.00 5.44 1.89
C GLU A 235 -15.26 4.58 1.92
N ALA A 236 -16.23 5.00 2.67
CA ALA A 236 -17.50 4.30 2.82
C ALA A 236 -18.40 4.49 1.59
N ASN A 237 -19.04 3.42 1.15
CA ASN A 237 -20.14 3.44 0.16
C ASN A 237 -21.47 3.05 0.82
N GLY A 238 -21.70 3.57 2.02
CA GLY A 238 -22.86 3.30 2.88
C GLY A 238 -22.50 3.61 4.33
N ALA A 239 -23.47 3.51 5.24
CA ALA A 239 -23.22 3.70 6.67
C ALA A 239 -22.53 2.49 7.32
N ASP A 240 -21.84 2.72 8.42
CA ASP A 240 -21.24 1.70 9.27
C ASP A 240 -20.28 0.74 8.54
N GLN A 241 -19.35 1.31 7.81
CA GLN A 241 -18.33 0.54 7.10
C GLN A 241 -16.96 0.67 7.74
N ALA A 242 -16.23 -0.43 7.78
CA ALA A 242 -14.96 -0.50 8.47
C ALA A 242 -13.88 -1.21 7.67
N ALA A 243 -12.62 -0.87 7.96
CA ALA A 243 -11.45 -1.55 7.45
C ALA A 243 -10.40 -1.71 8.54
N ALA A 244 -9.65 -2.81 8.49
CA ALA A 244 -8.45 -3.02 9.27
C ALA A 244 -7.23 -3.15 8.34
N THR A 245 -6.04 -3.10 8.93
CA THR A 245 -4.79 -3.00 8.19
C THR A 245 -4.19 -4.34 7.76
N THR A 246 -3.12 -4.27 6.96
CA THR A 246 -2.36 -5.43 6.45
C THR A 246 -1.34 -5.96 7.45
N ILE A 247 -0.79 -5.11 8.34
CA ILE A 247 0.17 -5.49 9.37
C ILE A 247 -0.49 -5.35 10.73
N GLY A 248 -0.38 -6.38 11.55
CA GLY A 248 -0.91 -6.39 12.91
C GLY A 248 0.16 -6.23 13.96
N ILE A 249 -0.30 -5.94 15.19
CA ILE A 249 0.51 -5.68 16.37
C ILE A 249 0.34 -6.83 17.34
N THR A 250 1.43 -7.55 17.65
CA THR A 250 1.48 -8.65 18.63
C THR A 250 2.47 -8.37 19.78
N ALA A 251 3.34 -7.39 19.61
CA ALA A 251 4.34 -6.93 20.58
C ALA A 251 4.88 -5.57 20.13
N GLY A 252 5.73 -4.93 20.94
CA GLY A 252 6.48 -3.73 20.57
C GLY A 252 5.74 -2.41 20.82
N LYS A 253 6.35 -1.33 20.34
CA LYS A 253 5.85 0.03 20.47
C LYS A 253 5.71 0.68 19.11
N TRP A 254 4.50 1.06 18.78
CA TRP A 254 4.13 1.47 17.42
C TRP A 254 3.51 2.84 17.40
N TYR A 255 3.74 3.59 16.30
CA TYR A 255 3.16 4.90 16.06
C TYR A 255 2.56 4.94 14.66
N PHE A 256 1.38 5.54 14.54
CA PHE A 256 0.69 5.82 13.29
C PHE A 256 -0.28 6.99 13.46
N GLU A 257 -0.79 7.52 12.36
CA GLU A 257 -1.63 8.72 12.36
C GLU A 257 -2.90 8.48 11.56
N PHE A 258 -3.96 9.19 11.96
CA PHE A 258 -5.21 9.29 11.21
C PHE A 258 -5.58 10.74 10.96
N TYR A 259 -6.12 11.01 9.78
CA TYR A 259 -6.70 12.28 9.41
C TYR A 259 -8.22 12.21 9.50
N TYR A 260 -8.80 13.20 10.20
CA TYR A 260 -10.23 13.41 10.33
C TYR A 260 -10.72 14.39 9.27
N PRO A 261 -11.46 13.97 8.24
CA PRO A 261 -12.01 14.87 7.24
C PRO A 261 -13.16 15.73 7.80
N ALA A 262 -13.50 16.77 7.07
CA ALA A 262 -14.65 17.61 7.44
C ALA A 262 -15.98 16.87 7.23
N GLY A 263 -16.87 16.95 8.22
CA GLY A 263 -18.22 16.38 8.13
C GLY A 263 -18.34 14.89 8.43
N ASP A 264 -17.23 14.18 8.59
CA ASP A 264 -17.19 12.75 8.86
C ASP A 264 -17.13 12.44 10.36
N ASN A 265 -17.53 11.24 10.71
CA ASN A 265 -17.54 10.74 12.09
C ASN A 265 -16.84 9.37 12.17
N PRO A 266 -15.53 9.26 11.86
CA PRO A 266 -14.85 8.01 11.95
C PRO A 266 -14.58 7.60 13.40
N GLU A 267 -14.53 6.30 13.64
CA GLU A 267 -13.98 5.67 14.83
C GLU A 267 -12.60 5.11 14.48
N LEU A 268 -11.56 5.57 15.15
CA LEU A 268 -10.16 5.31 14.79
C LEU A 268 -9.43 4.66 15.97
N GLY A 269 -8.81 3.51 15.76
CA GLY A 269 -8.12 2.80 16.84
C GLY A 269 -7.64 1.40 16.47
N LEU A 270 -7.93 0.42 17.32
CA LEU A 270 -7.48 -0.97 17.19
C LEU A 270 -8.67 -1.94 17.19
N ILE A 271 -8.54 -3.02 16.44
CA ILE A 271 -9.47 -4.16 16.42
C ILE A 271 -8.71 -5.47 16.66
N PRO A 272 -9.22 -6.42 17.49
CA PRO A 272 -8.60 -7.73 17.69
C PRO A 272 -8.57 -8.58 16.43
N PHE A 273 -7.57 -9.46 16.29
CA PHE A 273 -7.52 -10.46 15.20
C PHE A 273 -8.73 -11.41 15.20
N THR A 274 -9.35 -11.60 16.36
CA THR A 274 -10.54 -12.45 16.52
C THR A 274 -11.82 -11.79 16.00
N LYS A 275 -11.78 -10.54 15.56
CA LYS A 275 -12.93 -9.76 15.07
C LYS A 275 -12.75 -9.40 13.60
N SER A 276 -13.86 -9.39 12.86
CA SER A 276 -13.89 -8.99 11.46
C SER A 276 -14.44 -7.55 11.32
N PRO A 277 -13.76 -6.64 10.63
CA PRO A 277 -14.30 -5.32 10.31
C PRO A 277 -15.60 -5.39 9.52
N ALA A 278 -15.79 -6.43 8.69
CA ALA A 278 -16.98 -6.59 7.86
C ALA A 278 -18.31 -6.65 8.65
N ASN A 279 -18.24 -7.04 9.93
CA ASN A 279 -19.39 -7.22 10.82
C ASN A 279 -19.54 -6.08 11.84
N GLN A 280 -18.84 -4.97 11.66
CA GLN A 280 -18.90 -3.85 12.59
C GLN A 280 -19.94 -2.83 12.15
N SER A 281 -20.63 -2.25 13.13
CA SER A 281 -21.55 -1.13 12.96
C SER A 281 -21.32 -0.12 14.08
N SER A 282 -21.67 1.14 13.89
CA SER A 282 -21.52 2.20 14.90
C SER A 282 -22.25 1.90 16.20
N SER A 283 -23.34 1.14 16.14
CA SER A 283 -24.08 0.68 17.33
C SER A 283 -23.43 -0.53 18.02
N ALA A 284 -22.58 -1.27 17.32
CA ALA A 284 -21.85 -2.44 17.85
C ALA A 284 -20.50 -2.06 18.47
N SER A 285 -20.10 -0.81 18.37
CA SER A 285 -18.81 -0.30 18.91
C SER A 285 -18.65 -0.53 20.42
N THR A 286 -19.75 -0.62 21.15
CA THR A 286 -19.74 -0.97 22.59
C THR A 286 -19.47 -2.46 22.86
N SER A 287 -19.55 -3.32 21.85
CA SER A 287 -19.37 -4.77 21.97
C SER A 287 -18.02 -5.28 21.43
N LEU A 288 -17.17 -4.38 20.92
CA LEU A 288 -15.82 -4.71 20.44
C LEU A 288 -14.87 -4.92 21.61
N ALA A 289 -14.98 -6.06 22.27
CA ALA A 289 -14.03 -6.44 23.30
C ALA A 289 -12.59 -6.38 22.76
N GLY A 290 -11.71 -5.68 23.44
CA GLY A 290 -10.29 -5.54 23.07
C GLY A 290 -9.95 -4.38 22.15
N THR A 291 -10.91 -3.51 21.83
CA THR A 291 -10.64 -2.30 21.06
C THR A 291 -10.48 -1.08 21.95
N ALA A 292 -9.64 -0.14 21.52
CA ALA A 292 -9.69 1.24 21.97
C ALA A 292 -9.72 2.13 20.73
N PHE A 293 -10.60 3.10 20.71
CA PHE A 293 -10.70 4.04 19.59
C PHE A 293 -11.21 5.40 20.07
N ILE A 294 -10.87 6.42 19.31
CA ILE A 294 -11.35 7.78 19.50
C ILE A 294 -12.41 8.11 18.44
N THR A 295 -13.43 8.86 18.85
CA THR A 295 -14.45 9.40 17.96
C THR A 295 -14.27 10.91 17.81
N ASN A 296 -14.86 11.52 16.77
CA ASN A 296 -14.75 12.97 16.52
C ASN A 296 -15.38 13.83 17.62
N ASN A 297 -16.36 13.32 18.33
CA ASN A 297 -17.01 14.05 19.44
C ASN A 297 -16.30 13.90 20.79
N GLY A 298 -15.04 13.38 20.77
CA GLY A 298 -14.21 13.23 21.96
C GLY A 298 -14.57 12.03 22.85
N GLY A 299 -15.45 11.15 22.38
CA GLY A 299 -15.68 9.87 23.03
C GLY A 299 -14.51 8.93 22.79
N MET A 300 -13.87 8.44 23.83
CA MET A 300 -13.05 7.24 23.74
C MET A 300 -13.91 6.06 24.17
N ARG A 301 -13.79 4.96 23.47
CA ARG A 301 -14.42 3.70 23.83
C ARG A 301 -13.40 2.59 23.92
N THR A 302 -13.50 1.83 24.97
CA THR A 302 -12.65 0.66 25.21
C THR A 302 -13.52 -0.57 25.34
N GLY A 303 -13.01 -1.69 24.84
CA GLY A 303 -13.69 -2.96 24.97
C GLY A 303 -13.46 -3.63 26.32
N ALA A 304 -14.00 -4.87 26.48
CA ALA A 304 -14.05 -5.58 27.74
C ALA A 304 -12.70 -5.90 28.42
N TRP A 305 -11.57 -5.74 27.70
CA TRP A 305 -10.24 -5.94 28.27
C TRP A 305 -9.54 -4.66 28.72
N ALA A 306 -10.20 -3.52 28.60
CA ALA A 306 -9.64 -2.29 29.14
C ALA A 306 -9.88 -2.23 30.65
N THR A 307 -8.82 -1.98 31.39
CA THR A 307 -8.86 -1.76 32.85
C THR A 307 -9.12 -0.30 33.20
N THR A 308 -8.86 0.61 32.27
CA THR A 308 -9.17 2.03 32.43
C THR A 308 -9.72 2.60 31.13
N ASP A 309 -10.75 3.41 31.26
CA ASP A 309 -11.37 4.17 30.18
C ASP A 309 -11.33 5.66 30.57
N THR A 310 -10.69 6.48 29.76
CA THR A 310 -10.68 7.93 29.95
C THR A 310 -11.80 8.54 29.12
N THR A 311 -12.96 8.68 29.74
CA THR A 311 -14.09 9.41 29.16
C THR A 311 -13.86 10.92 29.23
N GLY A 312 -14.43 11.67 28.29
CA GLY A 312 -14.41 13.14 28.32
C GLY A 312 -13.18 13.78 27.68
N LEU A 313 -12.55 13.10 26.74
CA LEU A 313 -11.59 13.76 25.84
C LEU A 313 -12.32 14.85 25.05
N SER A 314 -11.66 15.99 24.82
CA SER A 314 -12.28 17.07 24.03
C SER A 314 -12.55 16.62 22.61
N SER A 315 -13.66 17.10 22.05
CA SER A 315 -14.01 16.87 20.64
C SER A 315 -12.87 17.27 19.71
N GLN A 316 -12.65 16.48 18.69
CA GLN A 316 -11.69 16.80 17.63
C GLN A 316 -12.36 17.68 16.58
N SER A 317 -11.68 18.74 16.19
CA SER A 317 -12.14 19.54 15.07
C SER A 317 -12.01 18.75 13.75
N SER A 318 -12.84 19.06 12.80
CA SER A 318 -12.65 18.60 11.42
C SER A 318 -11.26 18.95 10.90
N GLU A 319 -10.72 18.12 10.04
CA GLU A 319 -9.39 18.24 9.43
C GLU A 319 -8.22 18.11 10.45
N SER A 320 -8.47 17.56 11.61
CA SER A 320 -7.44 17.26 12.61
C SER A 320 -6.65 16.00 12.24
N ILE A 321 -5.40 15.94 12.68
CA ILE A 321 -4.57 14.75 12.63
C ILE A 321 -4.46 14.17 14.03
N ILE A 322 -4.74 12.89 14.17
CA ILE A 322 -4.67 12.15 15.42
C ILE A 322 -3.49 11.20 15.38
N GLY A 323 -2.47 11.46 16.16
CA GLY A 323 -1.38 10.53 16.42
C GLY A 323 -1.80 9.45 17.40
N VAL A 324 -1.45 8.22 17.13
CA VAL A 324 -1.74 7.05 17.96
C VAL A 324 -0.43 6.36 18.33
N ALA A 325 -0.17 6.26 19.63
CA ALA A 325 0.98 5.52 20.16
C ALA A 325 0.47 4.29 20.92
N VAL A 326 1.01 3.11 20.61
CA VAL A 326 0.63 1.83 21.22
C VAL A 326 1.85 1.15 21.80
N ASP A 327 1.87 0.92 23.12
CA ASP A 327 2.81 0.02 23.78
C ASP A 327 2.12 -1.32 23.99
N ALA A 328 2.34 -2.24 23.05
CA ALA A 328 1.68 -3.53 23.06
C ALA A 328 2.16 -4.40 24.24
N ASN A 329 3.41 -4.26 24.65
CA ASN A 329 3.99 -5.05 25.75
C ASN A 329 3.44 -4.60 27.11
N ALA A 330 3.21 -3.28 27.28
CA ALA A 330 2.65 -2.72 28.50
C ALA A 330 1.11 -2.64 28.50
N GLY A 331 0.46 -2.96 27.37
CA GLY A 331 -0.99 -2.84 27.20
C GLY A 331 -1.47 -1.39 27.33
N LYS A 332 -0.77 -0.43 26.71
CA LYS A 332 -1.08 0.99 26.84
C LYS A 332 -1.25 1.67 25.49
N MET A 333 -2.16 2.63 25.42
CA MET A 333 -2.44 3.39 24.22
C MET A 333 -2.65 4.87 24.52
N TRP A 334 -2.14 5.72 23.64
CA TRP A 334 -2.26 7.17 23.70
C TRP A 334 -2.77 7.72 22.38
N PHE A 335 -3.58 8.79 22.47
CA PHE A 335 -4.03 9.59 21.33
C PHE A 335 -3.57 11.04 21.50
N THR A 336 -3.21 11.68 20.38
CA THR A 336 -3.04 13.13 20.35
C THR A 336 -4.37 13.81 20.07
N ASN A 337 -4.48 15.07 20.51
CA ASN A 337 -5.47 15.99 19.98
C ASN A 337 -5.03 16.51 18.59
N GLY A 338 -5.89 17.28 17.92
CA GLY A 338 -5.61 17.82 16.60
C GLY A 338 -4.43 18.79 16.49
N SER A 339 -3.76 19.11 17.60
CA SER A 339 -2.52 19.91 17.65
C SER A 339 -1.26 19.09 17.98
N GLY A 340 -1.35 17.76 18.00
CA GLY A 340 -0.24 16.86 18.26
C GLY A 340 0.10 16.66 19.73
N THR A 341 -0.68 17.27 20.67
CA THR A 341 -0.48 17.08 22.09
C THR A 341 -1.27 15.87 22.59
N TYR A 342 -0.64 14.97 23.34
CA TYR A 342 -1.33 13.83 23.93
C TYR A 342 -2.35 14.26 24.96
N PHE A 343 -3.54 13.67 24.93
CA PHE A 343 -4.60 13.94 25.92
C PHE A 343 -4.13 13.67 27.35
N ASN A 344 -4.73 14.38 28.32
CA ASN A 344 -4.49 14.22 29.77
C ASN A 344 -3.01 14.27 30.15
N SER A 345 -2.22 15.10 29.47
CA SER A 345 -0.76 15.17 29.68
C SER A 345 -0.10 13.79 29.52
N GLY A 346 -0.62 12.97 28.63
CA GLY A 346 -0.07 11.65 28.28
C GLY A 346 1.36 11.77 27.76
N ASN A 347 2.20 10.82 28.15
CA ASN A 347 3.57 10.75 27.66
C ASN A 347 3.92 9.29 27.32
N PRO A 348 3.81 8.89 26.04
CA PRO A 348 4.17 7.54 25.63
C PRO A 348 5.62 7.16 25.94
N ALA A 349 6.57 8.09 25.79
CA ALA A 349 7.99 7.81 26.02
C ALA A 349 8.30 7.39 27.47
N THR A 350 7.55 7.92 28.45
CA THR A 350 7.66 7.53 29.87
C THR A 350 6.59 6.50 30.29
N GLY A 351 5.63 6.19 29.43
CA GLY A 351 4.51 5.31 29.75
C GLY A 351 3.46 5.92 30.67
N SER A 352 3.46 7.28 30.83
CA SER A 352 2.59 7.99 31.76
C SER A 352 1.27 8.40 31.14
N ASN A 353 0.21 8.40 31.96
CA ASN A 353 -1.15 8.87 31.59
C ASN A 353 -1.68 8.35 30.26
N PRO A 354 -1.71 7.01 30.01
CA PRO A 354 -2.33 6.47 28.81
C PRO A 354 -3.83 6.77 28.81
N GLN A 355 -4.41 6.91 27.63
CA GLN A 355 -5.85 7.04 27.49
C GLN A 355 -6.57 5.69 27.58
N ALA A 356 -5.90 4.60 27.19
CA ALA A 356 -6.37 3.25 27.45
C ALA A 356 -5.27 2.41 28.10
N THR A 357 -5.68 1.53 29.03
CA THR A 357 -4.84 0.47 29.58
C THR A 357 -5.57 -0.84 29.42
N PHE A 358 -4.92 -1.86 28.90
CA PHE A 358 -5.45 -3.19 28.68
C PHE A 358 -4.86 -4.16 29.70
N ASP A 359 -5.58 -5.25 29.96
CA ASP A 359 -5.09 -6.34 30.82
C ASP A 359 -3.77 -6.94 30.30
N ALA A 360 -2.97 -7.50 31.19
CA ALA A 360 -1.63 -8.00 30.84
C ALA A 360 -1.66 -9.14 29.80
N ASP A 361 -2.76 -9.85 29.68
CA ASP A 361 -2.96 -10.96 28.75
C ASP A 361 -3.80 -10.60 27.51
N TRP A 362 -4.13 -9.30 27.31
CA TRP A 362 -5.01 -8.84 26.23
C TRP A 362 -4.56 -9.30 24.83
N LEU A 363 -3.25 -9.28 24.56
CA LEU A 363 -2.73 -9.75 23.28
C LEU A 363 -2.88 -11.27 23.11
N SER A 364 -2.71 -12.05 24.16
CA SER A 364 -2.92 -13.51 24.09
C SER A 364 -4.40 -13.86 23.88
N GLN A 365 -5.31 -13.11 24.46
CA GLN A 365 -6.77 -13.28 24.29
C GLN A 365 -7.27 -12.79 22.93
N THR A 366 -6.67 -11.75 22.37
CA THR A 366 -7.04 -11.18 21.06
C THR A 366 -6.29 -11.84 19.90
N GLY A 367 -5.21 -12.55 20.16
CA GLY A 367 -4.25 -13.06 19.18
C GLY A 367 -3.38 -11.95 18.56
N GLY A 368 -3.56 -10.72 19.00
CA GLY A 368 -3.01 -9.49 18.45
C GLY A 368 -4.10 -8.53 17.98
N VAL A 369 -3.69 -7.34 17.56
CA VAL A 369 -4.61 -6.28 17.11
C VAL A 369 -4.14 -5.68 15.79
N LEU A 370 -5.09 -5.08 15.07
CA LEU A 370 -4.86 -4.32 13.83
C LEU A 370 -5.26 -2.88 14.05
N PRO A 371 -4.53 -1.89 13.56
CA PRO A 371 -5.09 -0.56 13.33
C PRO A 371 -6.36 -0.65 12.49
N TYR A 372 -7.33 0.21 12.83
CA TYR A 372 -8.70 0.05 12.36
C TYR A 372 -9.37 1.41 12.23
N ALA A 373 -10.24 1.53 11.23
CA ALA A 373 -11.13 2.65 11.07
C ALA A 373 -12.54 2.16 10.76
N LEU A 374 -13.54 2.78 11.41
CA LEU A 374 -14.96 2.66 11.06
C LEU A 374 -15.47 4.02 10.65
N VAL A 375 -16.20 4.08 9.54
CA VAL A 375 -16.86 5.27 9.02
C VAL A 375 -18.37 5.08 9.20
N ALA A 376 -18.97 5.87 10.10
CA ALA A 376 -20.33 5.66 10.58
C ALA A 376 -21.41 6.31 9.71
N THR A 377 -21.11 7.35 8.93
CA THR A 377 -22.10 8.27 8.36
C THR A 377 -22.10 8.32 6.83
N GLY A 378 -22.69 7.34 6.17
CA GLY A 378 -23.08 7.48 4.76
C GLY A 378 -21.98 7.37 3.70
N ALA A 379 -22.39 7.34 2.44
CA ALA A 379 -21.50 7.19 1.29
C ALA A 379 -20.63 8.45 1.05
N GLY A 380 -19.37 8.22 0.70
CA GLY A 380 -18.41 9.28 0.41
C GLY A 380 -17.58 9.74 1.61
N ASN A 381 -18.00 9.42 2.83
CA ASN A 381 -17.23 9.67 4.04
C ASN A 381 -16.05 8.72 4.14
N TYR A 382 -14.94 9.14 4.77
CA TYR A 382 -13.72 8.38 4.76
C TYR A 382 -12.84 8.58 6.00
N ALA A 383 -11.92 7.67 6.21
CA ALA A 383 -10.77 7.85 7.08
C ALA A 383 -9.49 7.70 6.26
N THR A 384 -8.50 8.55 6.50
CA THR A 384 -7.16 8.41 5.92
C THR A 384 -6.17 8.10 7.02
N ALA A 385 -5.33 7.08 6.81
CA ALA A 385 -4.27 6.69 7.72
C ALA A 385 -2.89 7.05 7.15
N ASN A 386 -1.93 7.25 8.02
CA ASN A 386 -0.51 7.33 7.71
C ASN A 386 0.25 6.39 8.67
N PHE A 387 0.82 5.32 8.13
CA PHE A 387 1.68 4.39 8.87
C PHE A 387 3.18 4.72 8.68
N GLY A 388 3.46 5.90 8.10
CA GLY A 388 4.77 6.40 7.74
C GLY A 388 4.97 6.55 6.23
N GLN A 389 3.92 6.47 5.41
CA GLN A 389 4.08 6.63 3.95
C GLN A 389 3.86 8.05 3.47
N ASP A 390 2.94 8.81 4.09
CA ASP A 390 2.48 10.09 3.53
C ASP A 390 1.95 11.02 4.62
N SER A 391 2.77 11.94 5.08
CA SER A 391 2.40 12.97 6.04
C SER A 391 1.51 14.07 5.45
N SER A 392 1.31 14.06 4.12
CA SER A 392 0.36 14.98 3.47
C SER A 392 -1.07 14.50 3.48
N PHE A 393 -1.31 13.22 3.80
CA PHE A 393 -2.64 12.57 3.73
C PHE A 393 -3.29 12.73 2.35
N GLY A 394 -2.52 12.42 1.29
CA GLY A 394 -2.96 12.57 -0.11
C GLY A 394 -3.14 14.03 -0.54
N GLY A 395 -2.36 14.94 0.02
CA GLY A 395 -2.39 16.37 -0.28
C GLY A 395 -3.41 17.18 0.53
N ALA A 396 -4.08 16.56 1.53
CA ALA A 396 -4.97 17.28 2.44
C ALA A 396 -4.21 18.20 3.40
N LYS A 397 -2.95 17.92 3.66
CA LYS A 397 -2.04 18.69 4.53
C LYS A 397 -0.70 18.93 3.84
N THR A 398 0.06 19.92 4.34
CA THR A 398 1.46 20.09 3.95
C THR A 398 2.31 19.04 4.66
N ALA A 399 3.06 18.25 3.90
CA ALA A 399 3.91 17.19 4.44
C ALA A 399 4.95 17.74 5.42
N GLN A 400 5.20 17.00 6.52
CA GLN A 400 6.14 17.39 7.57
C GLN A 400 7.42 16.54 7.57
N ASN A 401 7.39 15.36 6.96
CA ASN A 401 8.55 14.46 6.74
C ASN A 401 9.26 14.05 8.04
N ASN A 402 8.52 13.82 9.14
CA ASN A 402 9.12 13.32 10.38
C ASN A 402 9.30 11.80 10.29
N ALA A 403 10.48 11.31 10.64
CA ALA A 403 10.77 9.89 10.77
C ALA A 403 10.76 9.43 12.23
N ASP A 404 10.67 8.13 12.44
CA ASP A 404 10.85 7.51 13.76
C ASP A 404 12.34 7.45 14.19
N GLY A 405 12.61 6.86 15.35
CA GLY A 405 13.98 6.75 15.89
C GLY A 405 14.92 5.86 15.07
N ASN A 406 14.40 5.04 14.15
CA ASN A 406 15.16 4.22 13.20
C ASN A 406 15.35 4.90 11.82
N GLY A 407 14.80 6.09 11.65
CA GLY A 407 14.82 6.82 10.37
C GLY A 407 13.75 6.35 9.39
N GLU A 408 12.78 5.58 9.85
CA GLU A 408 11.69 5.07 9.02
C GLU A 408 10.47 5.98 9.07
N GLY A 409 9.83 6.15 7.94
CA GLY A 409 8.55 6.84 7.83
C GLY A 409 8.64 8.30 7.43
N ASP A 410 7.46 8.81 7.11
CA ASP A 410 7.10 10.19 6.79
C ASP A 410 5.83 10.53 7.59
N PHE A 411 5.98 11.03 8.82
CA PHE A 411 4.88 11.36 9.72
C PHE A 411 4.63 12.86 9.77
N TYR A 412 3.39 13.23 10.09
CA TYR A 412 3.01 14.63 10.31
C TYR A 412 3.52 15.16 11.66
N TYR A 413 3.33 14.39 12.72
CA TYR A 413 3.96 14.68 14.03
C TYR A 413 5.18 13.80 14.23
N THR A 414 6.14 14.27 15.01
CA THR A 414 7.30 13.45 15.39
C THR A 414 6.84 12.28 16.26
N PRO A 415 7.12 11.01 15.86
CA PRO A 415 6.83 9.86 16.70
C PRO A 415 7.48 9.98 18.09
N PRO A 416 6.83 9.52 19.17
CA PRO A 416 7.44 9.51 20.50
C PRO A 416 8.71 8.66 20.54
N THR A 417 9.68 9.04 21.36
CA THR A 417 10.92 8.26 21.53
C THR A 417 10.61 6.81 21.89
N GLY A 418 11.17 5.88 21.12
CA GLY A 418 11.00 4.43 21.27
C GLY A 418 9.72 3.87 20.65
N TYR A 419 8.97 4.68 19.89
CA TYR A 419 7.84 4.23 19.07
C TYR A 419 8.20 4.29 17.59
N PHE A 420 7.79 3.29 16.84
CA PHE A 420 8.26 3.05 15.49
C PHE A 420 7.13 2.98 14.48
N ALA A 421 7.44 3.27 13.22
CA ALA A 421 6.56 3.06 12.07
C ALA A 421 6.16 1.58 11.94
N LEU A 422 4.89 1.32 11.64
CA LEU A 422 4.40 -0.04 11.43
C LEU A 422 4.81 -0.54 10.03
N CYS A 423 6.08 -0.93 9.90
CA CYS A 423 6.71 -1.41 8.69
C CYS A 423 7.64 -2.60 8.95
N THR A 424 8.00 -3.35 7.88
CA THR A 424 8.76 -4.59 8.02
C THR A 424 10.19 -4.40 8.54
N ASN A 425 10.84 -3.26 8.28
CA ASN A 425 12.16 -2.96 8.84
C ASN A 425 12.13 -2.86 10.37
N ASN A 426 11.05 -2.31 10.92
CA ASN A 426 10.87 -2.21 12.36
C ASN A 426 10.38 -3.52 13.00
N LEU A 427 9.62 -4.34 12.28
CA LEU A 427 9.18 -5.65 12.76
C LEU A 427 10.36 -6.59 13.02
N SER A 428 11.40 -6.53 12.22
CA SER A 428 12.58 -7.40 12.35
C SER A 428 13.39 -7.12 13.61
N SER A 429 13.34 -5.91 14.18
CA SER A 429 14.03 -5.53 15.40
C SER A 429 13.27 -5.91 16.68
N GLU A 430 11.94 -6.02 16.59
CA GLU A 430 11.04 -6.32 17.72
C GLU A 430 10.57 -7.78 17.77
N LEU A 431 10.62 -8.50 16.65
CA LEU A 431 10.28 -9.92 16.55
C LEU A 431 11.44 -10.83 16.98
N THR A 432 11.95 -10.72 18.18
CA THR A 432 12.49 -11.87 18.87
C THR A 432 11.30 -12.71 19.34
N ILE A 433 10.72 -13.49 18.46
CA ILE A 433 9.87 -14.61 18.88
C ILE A 433 10.78 -15.51 19.72
N PRO A 434 10.55 -15.68 21.03
CA PRO A 434 11.20 -16.77 21.75
C PRO A 434 10.67 -18.03 21.08
N ILE A 435 11.46 -18.67 20.23
CA ILE A 435 11.17 -20.01 19.73
C ILE A 435 11.20 -20.90 20.97
N GLY A 436 10.04 -21.09 21.58
CA GLY A 436 9.85 -22.07 22.62
C GLY A 436 10.30 -23.40 22.05
N LYS A 437 11.23 -24.04 22.72
CA LYS A 437 11.73 -25.37 22.35
C LYS A 437 10.53 -26.29 22.08
N GLY A 438 10.33 -26.72 20.83
CA GLY A 438 9.44 -27.82 20.53
C GLY A 438 8.28 -27.59 19.56
N GLY A 439 8.30 -26.62 18.69
CA GLY A 439 7.32 -26.47 17.61
C GLY A 439 7.81 -27.08 16.29
N SER A 440 7.17 -28.16 15.84
CA SER A 440 7.34 -28.68 14.48
C SER A 440 6.50 -27.83 13.54
N TYR A 441 7.11 -27.22 12.52
CA TYR A 441 6.38 -26.55 11.44
C TYR A 441 5.88 -27.59 10.44
N PHE A 442 4.58 -27.62 10.20
CA PHE A 442 4.01 -28.33 9.07
C PHE A 442 4.06 -27.40 7.86
N LYS A 443 4.82 -27.78 6.83
CA LYS A 443 4.80 -27.15 5.51
C LYS A 443 3.88 -28.01 4.64
N PRO A 444 2.71 -27.50 4.18
CA PRO A 444 1.88 -28.24 3.25
C PRO A 444 2.55 -28.36 1.89
#